data_f1aef3e1fd0a46076cfdd69edc882789
#
_entry.id   f1aef3e1fd0a46076cfdd69edc882789
#
_cell.length_a   1.000
_cell.length_b   1.000
_cell.length_c   1.000
_cell.angle_alpha   90.00
_cell.angle_beta   90.00
_cell.angle_gamma   90.00
#
_symmetry.space_group_name_H-M   'P 1'
#
loop_
_entity.id
_entity.type
_entity.pdbx_description
1 polymer ?
#
loop_
_entity_poly.entity_id
_entity_poly.type
_entity_poly.pdbx_seq_one_letter_code
_entity_poly.pdbx_strand_id
1 'polypeptide(L)'
;MHNGFDSRLDRAWWVLKIGLGVGPFLAGLDKYFNLLTNWPMYISPVALKMLPFSGSTFMHIVGVIEMLVGLAILTKWTRLGAYVASVWLLLIAINLVSGMFFDVAVRDIEIALAAFVLARITEVRSDALVGDIPREGNAKAAVAA
;
A
#
# COMPACT_ATOMS: atom_id res chain seq x y z
N MET A 1 10.56 -0.35 -31.84
CA MET A 1 9.21 -0.89 -31.62
C MET A 1 9.20 -1.71 -30.36
N HIS A 2 8.96 -1.13 -29.25
CA HIS A 2 8.48 -1.77 -28.02
C HIS A 2 7.82 -0.68 -27.21
N ASN A 3 6.60 -0.38 -27.62
CA ASN A 3 5.77 0.62 -27.01
C ASN A 3 4.81 -0.11 -26.10
N GLY A 4 5.26 -0.38 -24.91
CA GLY A 4 4.44 -1.01 -23.91
C GLY A 4 5.24 -1.19 -22.65
N PHE A 5 4.60 -1.09 -21.52
CA PHE A 5 5.19 -1.41 -20.23
C PHE A 5 5.76 -2.84 -20.26
N ASP A 6 7.03 -3.02 -19.90
CA ASP A 6 7.71 -4.32 -19.98
C ASP A 6 6.89 -5.39 -19.25
N SER A 7 6.65 -6.53 -19.91
CA SER A 7 5.84 -7.62 -19.38
C SER A 7 6.39 -8.21 -18.06
N ARG A 8 7.70 -8.06 -17.82
CA ARG A 8 8.34 -8.46 -16.56
C ARG A 8 7.97 -7.50 -15.43
N LEU A 9 7.98 -6.19 -15.72
CA LEU A 9 7.57 -5.16 -14.78
C LEU A 9 6.06 -5.23 -14.50
N ASP A 10 5.25 -5.56 -15.50
CA ASP A 10 3.81 -5.77 -15.30
C ASP A 10 3.52 -6.91 -14.34
N ARG A 11 4.24 -8.02 -14.46
CA ARG A 11 4.12 -9.16 -13.52
C ARG A 11 4.56 -8.76 -12.11
N ALA A 12 5.67 -8.04 -11.96
CA ALA A 12 6.14 -7.56 -10.66
C ALA A 12 5.12 -6.60 -10.02
N TRP A 13 4.55 -5.71 -10.82
CA TRP A 13 3.49 -4.81 -10.38
C TRP A 13 2.26 -5.56 -9.86
N TRP A 14 1.80 -6.60 -10.58
CA TRP A 14 0.66 -7.41 -10.13
C TRP A 14 0.94 -8.16 -8.83
N VAL A 15 2.13 -8.75 -8.69
CA VAL A 15 2.53 -9.44 -7.44
C VAL A 15 2.53 -8.48 -6.27
N LEU A 16 3.15 -7.30 -6.42
CA LEU A 16 3.17 -6.28 -5.39
C LEU A 16 1.76 -5.76 -5.07
N LYS A 17 0.95 -5.49 -6.10
CA LYS A 17 -0.42 -5.00 -5.93
C LYS A 17 -1.28 -5.98 -5.12
N ILE A 18 -1.22 -7.26 -5.46
CA ILE A 18 -2.01 -8.30 -4.77
C ILE A 18 -1.47 -8.48 -3.35
N GLY A 19 -0.16 -8.65 -3.17
CA GLY A 19 0.44 -8.86 -1.85
C GLY A 19 0.21 -7.70 -0.89
N LEU A 20 0.48 -6.47 -1.35
CA LEU A 20 0.33 -5.26 -0.54
C LEU A 20 -1.14 -4.80 -0.40
N GLY A 21 -2.04 -5.31 -1.21
CA GLY A 21 -3.47 -5.06 -1.04
C GLY A 21 -4.15 -6.06 -0.10
N VAL A 22 -3.90 -7.35 -0.31
CA VAL A 22 -4.48 -8.43 0.49
C VAL A 22 -3.90 -8.47 1.90
N GLY A 23 -2.59 -8.27 2.05
CA GLY A 23 -1.90 -8.33 3.35
C GLY A 23 -2.49 -7.37 4.38
N PRO A 24 -2.50 -6.05 4.15
CA PRO A 24 -3.11 -5.09 5.06
C PRO A 24 -4.60 -5.31 5.27
N PHE A 25 -5.34 -5.73 4.23
CA PHE A 25 -6.75 -6.03 4.36
C PHE A 25 -7.00 -7.16 5.37
N LEU A 26 -6.27 -8.27 5.27
CA LEU A 26 -6.39 -9.40 6.19
C LEU A 26 -5.89 -9.06 7.59
N ALA A 27 -4.78 -8.33 7.71
CA ALA A 27 -4.26 -7.88 9.00
C ALA A 27 -5.22 -6.92 9.71
N GLY A 28 -5.84 -6.01 8.94
CA GLY A 28 -6.88 -5.10 9.45
C GLY A 28 -8.13 -5.85 9.92
N LEU A 29 -8.57 -6.84 9.15
CA LEU A 29 -9.69 -7.70 9.51
C LEU A 29 -9.40 -8.51 10.77
N ASP A 30 -8.19 -9.07 10.88
CA ASP A 30 -7.78 -9.88 12.02
C ASP A 30 -7.73 -9.10 13.34
N LYS A 31 -7.60 -7.78 13.30
CA LYS A 31 -7.66 -6.93 14.50
C LYS A 31 -8.99 -7.01 15.26
N TYR A 32 -10.03 -7.55 14.63
CA TYR A 32 -11.32 -7.84 15.28
C TYR A 32 -11.38 -9.23 15.92
N PHE A 33 -10.55 -10.17 15.44
CA PHE A 33 -10.59 -11.56 15.86
C PHE A 33 -9.37 -12.00 16.68
N ASN A 34 -8.24 -11.30 16.52
CA ASN A 34 -6.95 -11.62 17.17
C ASN A 34 -6.51 -13.09 16.94
N LEU A 35 -6.70 -13.62 15.73
CA LEU A 35 -6.30 -14.97 15.36
C LEU A 35 -4.80 -15.08 15.06
N LEU A 36 -4.24 -14.06 14.41
CA LEU A 36 -2.82 -14.02 14.08
C LEU A 36 -1.96 -13.63 15.28
N THR A 37 -2.42 -12.67 16.07
CA THR A 37 -1.70 -12.18 17.25
C THR A 37 -2.61 -11.34 18.15
N ASN A 38 -2.14 -11.06 19.38
CA ASN A 38 -2.78 -10.08 20.26
C ASN A 38 -2.35 -8.65 19.86
N TRP A 39 -3.08 -8.01 18.93
CA TRP A 39 -2.71 -6.72 18.36
C TRP A 39 -2.50 -5.59 19.38
N PRO A 40 -3.29 -5.45 20.45
CA PRO A 40 -3.08 -4.41 21.46
C PRO A 40 -1.69 -4.42 22.10
N MET A 41 -0.99 -5.56 22.13
CA MET A 41 0.36 -5.65 22.72
C MET A 41 1.40 -4.80 21.97
N TYR A 42 1.16 -4.49 20.70
CA TYR A 42 2.07 -3.68 19.87
C TYR A 42 1.87 -2.17 19.99
N ILE A 43 0.91 -1.73 20.80
CA ILE A 43 0.74 -0.30 21.10
C ILE A 43 1.81 0.10 22.11
N SER A 44 2.62 1.11 21.74
CA SER A 44 3.66 1.59 22.65
C SER A 44 3.06 2.20 23.93
N PRO A 45 3.79 2.16 25.06
CA PRO A 45 3.35 2.81 26.30
C PRO A 45 3.08 4.31 26.12
N VAL A 46 3.80 4.96 25.22
CA VAL A 46 3.60 6.39 24.89
C VAL A 46 2.26 6.58 24.20
N ALA A 47 1.96 5.77 23.17
CA ALA A 47 0.68 5.85 22.48
C ALA A 47 -0.49 5.55 23.42
N LEU A 48 -0.39 4.52 24.26
CA LEU A 48 -1.44 4.17 25.24
C LEU A 48 -1.78 5.33 26.20
N LYS A 49 -0.78 6.12 26.62
CA LYS A 49 -1.02 7.28 27.48
C LYS A 49 -1.74 8.43 26.78
N MET A 50 -1.66 8.51 25.45
CA MET A 50 -2.27 9.56 24.65
C MET A 50 -3.70 9.20 24.21
N LEU A 51 -4.07 7.92 24.29
CA LEU A 51 -5.39 7.48 23.82
C LEU A 51 -6.49 7.82 24.84
N PRO A 52 -7.60 8.45 24.39
CA PRO A 52 -8.77 8.71 25.23
C PRO A 52 -9.68 7.47 25.41
N PHE A 53 -9.33 6.33 24.81
CA PHE A 53 -10.12 5.09 24.77
C PHE A 53 -9.19 3.87 24.89
N SER A 54 -9.78 2.67 24.94
CA SER A 54 -9.02 1.43 25.14
C SER A 54 -8.11 1.10 23.95
N GLY A 55 -6.99 0.39 24.19
CA GLY A 55 -6.09 -0.09 23.15
C GLY A 55 -6.79 -1.01 22.15
N SER A 56 -7.78 -1.79 22.58
CA SER A 56 -8.59 -2.63 21.67
C SER A 56 -9.41 -1.77 20.70
N THR A 57 -10.09 -0.74 21.20
CA THR A 57 -10.82 0.21 20.34
C THR A 57 -9.88 0.89 19.33
N PHE A 58 -8.69 1.29 19.78
CA PHE A 58 -7.68 1.85 18.88
C PHE A 58 -7.30 0.87 17.76
N MET A 59 -7.04 -0.40 18.11
CA MET A 59 -6.70 -1.42 17.11
C MET A 59 -7.84 -1.69 16.12
N HIS A 60 -9.09 -1.61 16.53
CA HIS A 60 -10.22 -1.72 15.60
C HIS A 60 -10.23 -0.55 14.60
N ILE A 61 -9.95 0.68 15.04
CA ILE A 61 -9.83 1.85 14.16
C ILE A 61 -8.67 1.66 13.17
N VAL A 62 -7.51 1.24 13.66
CA VAL A 62 -6.35 0.89 12.82
C VAL A 62 -6.73 -0.18 11.79
N GLY A 63 -7.47 -1.22 12.20
CA GLY A 63 -7.95 -2.28 11.33
C GLY A 63 -8.81 -1.76 10.18
N VAL A 64 -9.73 -0.82 10.45
CA VAL A 64 -10.54 -0.16 9.39
C VAL A 64 -9.64 0.57 8.40
N ILE A 65 -8.67 1.35 8.90
CA ILE A 65 -7.72 2.09 8.04
C ILE A 65 -6.96 1.11 7.13
N GLU A 66 -6.43 0.03 7.68
CA GLU A 66 -5.68 -0.98 6.92
C GLU A 66 -6.53 -1.68 5.87
N MET A 67 -7.78 -2.03 6.20
CA MET A 67 -8.71 -2.59 5.21
C MET A 67 -9.00 -1.62 4.08
N LEU A 68 -9.23 -0.34 4.37
CA LEU A 68 -9.47 0.69 3.35
C LEU A 68 -8.25 0.91 2.47
N VAL A 69 -7.06 0.95 3.05
CA VAL A 69 -5.79 1.08 2.30
C VAL A 69 -5.57 -0.15 1.41
N GLY A 70 -5.79 -1.35 1.93
CA GLY A 70 -5.69 -2.59 1.15
C GLY A 70 -6.65 -2.59 -0.04
N LEU A 71 -7.91 -2.20 0.17
CA LEU A 71 -8.91 -2.06 -0.90
C LEU A 71 -8.52 -0.99 -1.92
N ALA A 72 -7.99 0.15 -1.48
CA ALA A 72 -7.51 1.20 -2.37
C ALA A 72 -6.40 0.68 -3.30
N ILE A 73 -5.44 -0.10 -2.76
CA ILE A 73 -4.38 -0.72 -3.55
C ILE A 73 -4.96 -1.71 -4.58
N LEU A 74 -5.93 -2.53 -4.20
CA LEU A 74 -6.52 -3.54 -5.08
C LEU A 74 -7.38 -2.96 -6.21
N THR A 75 -7.90 -1.75 -6.03
CA THR A 75 -8.77 -1.07 -6.99
C THR A 75 -7.99 -0.21 -8.00
N LYS A 76 -8.65 0.75 -8.61
CA LYS A 76 -8.06 1.76 -9.50
C LYS A 76 -7.19 2.80 -8.77
N TRP A 77 -7.22 2.83 -7.45
CA TRP A 77 -6.52 3.80 -6.61
C TRP A 77 -5.17 3.27 -6.11
N THR A 78 -4.61 2.28 -6.80
CA THR A 78 -3.36 1.59 -6.44
C THR A 78 -2.24 2.56 -6.09
N ARG A 79 -2.01 3.59 -6.91
CA ARG A 79 -0.95 4.60 -6.68
C ARG A 79 -1.13 5.32 -5.35
N LEU A 80 -2.32 5.88 -5.11
CA LEU A 80 -2.62 6.62 -3.88
C LEU A 80 -2.57 5.69 -2.67
N GLY A 81 -3.23 4.51 -2.76
CA GLY A 81 -3.25 3.52 -1.70
C GLY A 81 -1.85 3.05 -1.32
N ALA A 82 -0.95 2.86 -2.29
CA ALA A 82 0.42 2.44 -2.05
C ALA A 82 1.26 3.53 -1.37
N TYR A 83 1.12 4.81 -1.74
CA TYR A 83 1.76 5.90 -1.00
C TYR A 83 1.24 6.03 0.42
N VAL A 84 -0.08 5.96 0.61
CA VAL A 84 -0.69 5.99 1.95
C VAL A 84 -0.19 4.82 2.79
N ALA A 85 -0.14 3.60 2.22
CA ALA A 85 0.38 2.42 2.90
C ALA A 85 1.84 2.61 3.33
N SER A 86 2.69 3.16 2.46
CA SER A 86 4.10 3.41 2.77
C SER A 86 4.25 4.34 3.97
N VAL A 87 3.57 5.49 3.97
CA VAL A 87 3.62 6.45 5.08
C VAL A 87 3.01 5.84 6.35
N TRP A 88 1.89 5.15 6.24
CA TRP A 88 1.21 4.52 7.37
C TRP A 88 2.08 3.47 8.06
N LEU A 89 2.74 2.61 7.30
CA LEU A 89 3.65 1.60 7.84
C LEU A 89 4.87 2.22 8.52
N LEU A 90 5.40 3.33 8.03
CA LEU A 90 6.47 4.06 8.72
C LEU A 90 6.00 4.62 10.06
N LEU A 91 4.78 5.13 10.16
CA LEU A 91 4.20 5.58 11.43
C LEU A 91 4.01 4.41 12.40
N ILE A 92 3.57 3.24 11.91
CA ILE A 92 3.49 2.03 12.73
C ILE A 92 4.89 1.61 13.19
N ALA A 93 5.90 1.64 12.32
CA ALA A 93 7.27 1.28 12.68
C ALA A 93 7.83 2.21 13.80
N ILE A 94 7.54 3.51 13.75
CA ILE A 94 7.92 4.45 14.83
C ILE A 94 7.26 4.05 16.16
N ASN A 95 5.96 3.71 16.15
CA ASN A 95 5.28 3.22 17.34
C ASN A 95 5.91 1.91 17.85
N LEU A 96 6.25 0.96 16.98
CA LEU A 96 6.87 -0.31 17.33
C LEU A 96 8.27 -0.11 17.93
N VAL A 97 9.08 0.77 17.37
CA VAL A 97 10.41 1.14 17.94
C VAL A 97 10.24 1.71 19.35
N SER A 98 9.28 2.60 19.55
CA SER A 98 9.02 3.16 20.88
C SER A 98 8.43 2.15 21.89
N GLY A 99 7.88 1.03 21.40
CA GLY A 99 7.47 -0.12 22.17
C GLY A 99 8.51 -1.23 22.30
N MET A 100 9.74 -1.03 21.77
CA MET A 100 10.86 -1.98 21.77
C MET A 100 10.61 -3.25 20.92
N PHE A 101 9.69 -3.20 19.94
CA PHE A 101 9.41 -4.27 18.99
C PHE A 101 10.22 -4.10 17.71
N PHE A 102 11.54 -4.16 17.80
CA PHE A 102 12.46 -3.83 16.70
C PHE A 102 12.36 -4.79 15.51
N ASP A 103 12.15 -6.07 15.73
CA ASP A 103 11.98 -7.11 14.71
C ASP A 103 10.75 -6.83 13.84
N VAL A 104 9.64 -6.49 14.46
CA VAL A 104 8.40 -6.14 13.76
C VAL A 104 8.52 -4.78 13.07
N ALA A 105 9.22 -3.81 13.69
CA ALA A 105 9.46 -2.49 13.09
C ALA A 105 10.28 -2.58 11.80
N VAL A 106 11.35 -3.40 11.77
CA VAL A 106 12.16 -3.62 10.57
C VAL A 106 11.32 -4.21 9.45
N ARG A 107 10.51 -5.22 9.74
CA ARG A 107 9.57 -5.81 8.78
C ARG A 107 8.62 -4.75 8.19
N ASP A 108 8.05 -3.89 9.02
CA ASP A 108 7.11 -2.88 8.54
C ASP A 108 7.79 -1.80 7.70
N ILE A 109 9.06 -1.46 7.99
CA ILE A 109 9.87 -0.60 7.12
C ILE A 109 10.11 -1.25 5.74
N GLU A 110 10.42 -2.54 5.70
CA GLU A 110 10.61 -3.27 4.44
C GLU A 110 9.32 -3.28 3.60
N ILE A 111 8.17 -3.51 4.24
CA ILE A 111 6.87 -3.46 3.57
C ILE A 111 6.54 -2.02 3.10
N ALA A 112 6.91 -1.00 3.87
CA ALA A 112 6.75 0.41 3.48
C ALA A 112 7.55 0.75 2.22
N LEU A 113 8.79 0.26 2.12
CA LEU A 113 9.61 0.40 0.92
C LEU A 113 9.00 -0.31 -0.29
N ALA A 114 8.50 -1.53 -0.10
CA ALA A 114 7.81 -2.27 -1.17
C ALA A 114 6.54 -1.53 -1.63
N ALA A 115 5.77 -0.93 -0.73
CA ALA A 115 4.61 -0.11 -1.06
C ALA A 115 5.01 1.16 -1.83
N PHE A 116 6.10 1.82 -1.44
CA PHE A 116 6.64 2.95 -2.19
C PHE A 116 7.03 2.55 -3.62
N VAL A 117 7.74 1.42 -3.78
CA VAL A 117 8.11 0.89 -5.10
C VAL A 117 6.88 0.59 -5.95
N LEU A 118 5.82 -0.01 -5.36
CA LEU A 118 4.57 -0.23 -6.08
C LEU A 118 3.95 1.07 -6.58
N ALA A 119 3.94 2.12 -5.77
CA ALA A 119 3.44 3.43 -6.17
C ALA A 119 4.22 3.99 -7.37
N ARG A 120 5.56 3.90 -7.33
CA ARG A 120 6.44 4.38 -8.41
C ARG A 120 6.27 3.57 -9.71
N ILE A 121 6.19 2.24 -9.62
CA ILE A 121 5.94 1.40 -10.80
C ILE A 121 4.56 1.70 -11.39
N THR A 122 3.56 2.01 -10.55
CA THR A 122 2.20 2.38 -11.00
C THR A 122 2.23 3.69 -11.79
N GLU A 123 3.05 4.67 -11.41
CA GLU A 123 3.23 5.92 -12.18
C GLU A 123 3.80 5.63 -13.57
N VAL A 124 4.94 4.91 -13.63
CA VAL A 124 5.58 4.57 -14.90
C VAL A 124 4.63 3.77 -15.81
N ARG A 125 3.86 2.85 -15.21
CA ARG A 125 2.88 2.05 -15.94
C ARG A 125 1.77 2.90 -16.54
N SER A 126 1.24 3.88 -15.79
CA SER A 126 0.19 4.78 -16.29
C SER A 126 0.70 5.69 -17.40
N ASP A 127 1.93 6.21 -17.29
CA ASP A 127 2.54 7.07 -18.29
C ASP A 127 2.79 6.31 -19.61
N ALA A 128 3.25 5.06 -19.53
CA ALA A 128 3.43 4.21 -20.70
C ALA A 128 2.10 3.94 -21.43
N LEU A 129 1.02 3.66 -20.70
CA LEU A 129 -0.29 3.42 -21.27
C LEU A 129 -0.90 4.68 -21.93
N VAL A 130 -0.64 5.85 -21.38
CA VAL A 130 -1.09 7.14 -21.97
C VAL A 130 -0.27 7.49 -23.20
N GLY A 131 1.03 7.21 -23.21
CA GLY A 131 1.92 7.44 -24.35
C GLY A 131 1.58 6.61 -25.60
N ASP A 132 0.95 5.46 -25.42
CA ASP A 132 0.53 4.56 -26.50
C ASP A 132 -0.81 4.97 -27.17
N ILE A 133 -1.52 5.97 -26.66
CA ILE A 133 -2.76 6.47 -27.26
C ILE A 133 -2.39 7.24 -28.54
N PRO A 134 -2.79 6.78 -29.76
CA PRO A 134 -2.54 7.52 -31.00
C PRO A 134 -3.17 8.91 -30.89
N ARG A 135 -2.37 9.96 -31.07
CA ARG A 135 -2.91 11.32 -31.20
C ARG A 135 -3.76 11.36 -32.45
N GLU A 136 -5.07 11.53 -32.33
CA GLU A 136 -6.04 11.57 -33.43
C GLU A 136 -5.64 12.55 -34.57
N GLY A 137 -4.81 13.54 -34.28
CA GLY A 137 -4.28 14.47 -35.28
C GLY A 137 -3.39 13.81 -36.35
N ASN A 138 -2.64 12.75 -36.01
CA ASN A 138 -1.77 12.08 -36.97
C ASN A 138 -2.53 11.07 -37.89
N ALA A 139 -3.65 10.53 -37.41
CA ALA A 139 -4.49 9.64 -38.22
C ALA A 139 -5.18 10.42 -39.37
N LYS A 140 -5.62 11.65 -39.14
CA LYS A 140 -6.22 12.50 -40.19
C LYS A 140 -5.21 12.99 -41.23
N ALA A 141 -3.95 13.20 -40.85
CA ALA A 141 -2.90 13.59 -41.79
C ALA A 141 -2.46 12.42 -42.68
N ALA A 142 -2.48 11.18 -42.19
CA ALA A 142 -2.11 9.98 -42.97
C ALA A 142 -3.20 9.54 -43.97
N VAL A 143 -4.45 9.92 -43.74
CA VAL A 143 -5.58 9.63 -44.70
C VAL A 143 -5.72 10.73 -45.74
N ALA A 144 -5.12 11.93 -45.55
CA ALA A 144 -5.18 13.06 -46.45
C ALA A 144 -3.96 13.15 -47.40
N ALA A 145 -2.98 12.24 -47.30
CA ALA A 145 -1.79 12.13 -48.14
C ALA A 145 -1.90 10.91 -49.07
#